data_9fb8666104a00270629828f8ca5729d1
#
_entry.id   9fb8666104a00270629828f8ca5729d1
#
_cell.length_a   1.000
_cell.length_b   1.000
_cell.length_c   1.000
_cell.angle_alpha   90.00
_cell.angle_beta   90.00
_cell.angle_gamma   90.00
#
_symmetry.space_group_name_H-M   'P 1'
#
loop_
_entity.id
_entity.type
_entity.pdbx_description
1 polymer ?
#
loop_
_entity_poly.entity_id
_entity_poly.type
_entity_poly.pdbx_seq_one_letter_code
_entity_poly.pdbx_strand_id
1 'polypeptide(L)'
;MQRYWWGEGEVKFYIDGDEKYPTICGTGMEDYFGGSWSFASNENGRIVEQNYSTPYLGYPFYSRHDSLVWNQYHNDDCPPMRGFYRWHIPDPIFFEENLKVTVQQIGVSHNGLFERQDDLSSVAYWYQSEPHQKFKELLPVEKRWPR
;
A
#
# COMPACT_ATOMS: atom_id res chain seq x y z
N MET A 1 2.93 5.79 -16.18
CA MET A 1 2.16 5.77 -14.91
C MET A 1 0.70 6.02 -15.23
N GLN A 2 -0.17 5.20 -14.64
CA GLN A 2 -1.60 5.33 -14.87
C GLN A 2 -2.15 6.48 -14.03
N ARG A 3 -2.97 7.34 -14.64
CA ARG A 3 -3.75 8.36 -13.93
C ARG A 3 -4.86 7.69 -13.12
N TYR A 4 -5.68 8.44 -12.45
CA TYR A 4 -6.82 8.01 -11.63
C TYR A 4 -6.46 7.51 -10.25
N TRP A 5 -7.49 7.28 -9.45
CA TRP A 5 -7.38 6.74 -8.10
C TRP A 5 -6.66 5.39 -8.11
N TRP A 6 -5.77 5.18 -7.15
CA TRP A 6 -4.82 4.08 -7.14
C TRP A 6 -5.00 3.10 -5.96
N GLY A 7 -5.71 3.51 -4.90
CA GLY A 7 -5.72 2.83 -3.60
C GLY A 7 -6.98 1.99 -3.33
N GLU A 8 -7.69 1.53 -4.35
CA GLU A 8 -8.88 0.69 -4.19
C GLU A 8 -8.56 -0.76 -3.82
N GLY A 9 -7.34 -1.19 -4.05
CA GLY A 9 -6.90 -2.55 -3.77
C GLY A 9 -6.80 -2.84 -2.28
N GLU A 10 -7.16 -4.05 -1.89
CA GLU A 10 -7.23 -4.49 -0.51
C GLU A 10 -5.93 -5.11 -0.03
N VAL A 11 -5.63 -4.94 1.26
CA VAL A 11 -4.64 -5.75 1.97
C VAL A 11 -5.36 -6.97 2.54
N LYS A 12 -4.85 -8.17 2.22
CA LYS A 12 -5.46 -9.45 2.59
C LYS A 12 -4.49 -10.30 3.38
N PHE A 13 -4.99 -10.92 4.44
CA PHE A 13 -4.23 -11.84 5.29
C PHE A 13 -4.81 -13.24 5.16
N TYR A 14 -4.00 -14.14 4.63
CA TYR A 14 -4.27 -15.56 4.55
C TYR A 14 -3.54 -16.24 5.71
N ILE A 15 -4.30 -16.85 6.59
CA ILE A 15 -3.83 -17.35 7.88
C ILE A 15 -4.07 -18.88 7.95
N ASP A 16 -3.04 -19.64 8.36
CA ASP A 16 -3.14 -21.03 8.76
C ASP A 16 -3.94 -21.94 7.81
N GLY A 17 -3.47 -22.02 6.57
CA GLY A 17 -4.08 -22.89 5.55
C GLY A 17 -5.13 -22.23 4.67
N ASP A 18 -5.38 -20.95 4.81
CA ASP A 18 -6.20 -20.20 3.87
C ASP A 18 -5.61 -20.27 2.45
N GLU A 19 -6.38 -20.74 1.49
CA GLU A 19 -5.95 -20.84 0.09
C GLU A 19 -6.67 -19.85 -0.83
N LYS A 20 -7.98 -19.92 -0.85
CA LYS A 20 -8.83 -19.16 -1.78
C LYS A 20 -9.33 -17.86 -1.20
N TYR A 21 -9.71 -17.88 0.07
CA TYR A 21 -10.27 -16.73 0.76
C TYR A 21 -9.41 -16.36 1.94
N PRO A 22 -9.12 -15.08 2.15
CA PRO A 22 -8.35 -14.63 3.30
C PRO A 22 -9.22 -14.62 4.57
N THR A 23 -8.63 -14.88 5.70
CA THR A 23 -9.28 -14.69 7.00
C THR A 23 -9.57 -13.19 7.25
N ILE A 24 -8.66 -12.30 6.85
CA ILE A 24 -8.87 -10.86 6.97
C ILE A 24 -8.77 -10.24 5.58
N CYS A 25 -9.77 -9.44 5.23
CA CYS A 25 -9.86 -8.72 3.99
C CYS A 25 -10.12 -7.24 4.27
N GLY A 26 -9.32 -6.37 3.69
CA GLY A 26 -9.51 -4.92 3.78
C GLY A 26 -10.59 -4.40 2.84
N THR A 27 -10.81 -3.11 2.85
CA THR A 27 -11.78 -2.41 1.99
C THR A 27 -11.11 -1.43 1.02
N GLY A 28 -9.82 -1.19 1.19
CA GLY A 28 -9.00 -0.31 0.38
C GLY A 28 -7.66 -0.04 1.03
N MET A 29 -6.72 0.42 0.26
CA MET A 29 -5.38 0.73 0.77
C MET A 29 -5.42 1.95 1.70
N GLU A 30 -6.24 2.95 1.39
CA GLU A 30 -6.41 4.11 2.24
C GLU A 30 -7.00 3.75 3.60
N ASP A 31 -8.00 2.85 3.63
CA ASP A 31 -8.62 2.38 4.86
C ASP A 31 -7.62 1.59 5.71
N TYR A 32 -6.81 0.75 5.07
CA TYR A 32 -5.78 -0.02 5.77
C TYR A 32 -4.76 0.88 6.47
N PHE A 33 -4.38 1.99 5.87
CA PHE A 33 -3.46 2.95 6.47
C PHE A 33 -4.16 4.06 7.26
N GLY A 34 -5.49 4.01 7.42
CA GLY A 34 -6.26 4.91 8.28
C GLY A 34 -6.63 6.24 7.64
N GLY A 35 -6.63 6.32 6.31
CA GLY A 35 -6.84 7.55 5.57
C GLY A 35 -8.24 7.80 5.07
N SER A 36 -9.03 6.80 4.82
CA SER A 36 -10.34 6.81 4.18
C SER A 36 -10.57 7.89 3.09
N TRP A 37 -11.49 7.67 2.18
CA TRP A 37 -11.86 8.65 1.14
C TRP A 37 -10.65 9.27 0.40
N SER A 38 -9.74 8.41 -0.07
CA SER A 38 -8.54 8.78 -0.85
C SER A 38 -7.53 9.66 -0.09
N PHE A 39 -7.47 9.56 1.25
CA PHE A 39 -6.65 10.45 2.10
C PHE A 39 -7.00 11.93 1.93
N ALA A 40 -8.19 12.23 1.43
CA ALA A 40 -8.55 13.55 0.98
C ALA A 40 -9.18 14.41 2.09
N SER A 41 -8.83 15.69 2.08
CA SER A 41 -9.55 16.73 2.81
C SER A 41 -10.06 17.80 1.85
N ASN A 42 -11.05 18.56 2.30
CA ASN A 42 -11.54 19.70 1.54
C ASN A 42 -10.94 20.99 2.12
N GLU A 43 -10.02 21.59 1.39
CA GLU A 43 -9.43 22.87 1.72
C GLU A 43 -9.97 23.95 0.80
N ASN A 44 -10.89 24.76 1.31
CA ASN A 44 -11.51 25.88 0.56
C ASN A 44 -12.14 25.46 -0.79
N GLY A 45 -12.83 24.32 -0.80
CA GLY A 45 -13.45 23.78 -2.00
C GLY A 45 -12.52 22.98 -2.92
N ARG A 46 -11.25 22.86 -2.55
CA ARG A 46 -10.27 22.03 -3.26
C ARG A 46 -10.01 20.74 -2.50
N ILE A 47 -10.09 19.61 -3.18
CA ILE A 47 -9.72 18.31 -2.62
C ILE A 47 -8.20 18.19 -2.62
N VAL A 48 -7.63 17.94 -1.44
CA VAL A 48 -6.19 17.82 -1.22
C VAL A 48 -5.90 16.49 -0.50
N GLU A 49 -4.97 15.70 -1.05
CA GLU A 49 -4.46 14.50 -0.39
C GLU A 49 -3.52 14.91 0.75
N GLN A 50 -3.72 14.35 1.95
CA GLN A 50 -3.02 14.75 3.16
C GLN A 50 -2.08 13.69 3.69
N ASN A 51 -0.93 14.14 4.15
CA ASN A 51 0.01 13.33 4.90
C ASN A 51 -0.28 13.39 6.40
N TYR A 52 -0.02 12.30 7.09
CA TYR A 52 -0.13 12.20 8.54
C TYR A 52 0.77 11.11 9.10
N SER A 53 1.03 11.21 10.40
CA SER A 53 1.73 10.18 11.17
C SER A 53 1.05 10.01 12.51
N THR A 54 0.77 8.77 12.86
CA THR A 54 0.23 8.38 14.16
C THR A 54 1.12 7.29 14.78
N PRO A 55 0.95 6.90 16.04
CA PRO A 55 1.80 5.87 16.64
C PRO A 55 1.80 4.51 15.91
N TYR A 56 0.69 4.12 15.28
CA TYR A 56 0.52 2.76 14.75
C TYR A 56 0.28 2.67 13.25
N LEU A 57 -0.09 3.75 12.61
CA LEU A 57 -0.27 3.80 11.16
C LEU A 57 -0.03 5.21 10.65
N GLY A 58 0.22 5.34 9.36
CA GLY A 58 0.41 6.65 8.77
C GLY A 58 0.72 6.65 7.28
N TYR A 59 0.64 7.86 6.75
CA TYR A 59 1.00 8.26 5.41
C TYR A 59 1.98 9.44 5.48
N PRO A 60 3.23 9.22 5.93
CA PRO A 60 4.19 10.28 6.20
C PRO A 60 4.80 10.91 4.96
N PHE A 61 4.76 10.21 3.82
CA PHE A 61 5.48 10.64 2.63
C PHE A 61 4.61 10.65 1.38
N TYR A 62 4.53 11.80 0.74
CA TYR A 62 3.96 12.00 -0.58
C TYR A 62 4.84 12.96 -1.38
N SER A 63 5.45 12.46 -2.43
CA SER A 63 6.14 13.30 -3.41
C SER A 63 5.12 13.76 -4.45
N ARG A 64 4.73 15.03 -4.38
CA ARG A 64 3.86 15.67 -5.37
C ARG A 64 4.66 16.16 -6.55
N HIS A 65 4.05 16.06 -7.72
CA HIS A 65 4.30 16.96 -8.83
C HIS A 65 3.58 18.29 -8.57
N ASP A 66 4.06 19.07 -7.63
CA ASP A 66 3.53 20.41 -7.45
C ASP A 66 4.52 21.41 -8.01
N SER A 67 4.13 22.11 -9.05
CA SER A 67 4.88 23.21 -9.67
C SER A 67 5.23 24.35 -8.71
N LEU A 68 4.67 24.32 -7.48
CA LEU A 68 4.94 25.32 -6.45
C LEU A 68 6.19 25.03 -5.63
N VAL A 69 6.75 23.81 -5.68
CA VAL A 69 7.99 23.44 -4.99
C VAL A 69 9.05 23.05 -6.02
N TRP A 70 9.44 24.05 -6.83
CA TRP A 70 10.55 23.84 -7.73
C TRP A 70 11.87 23.78 -6.95
N ASN A 71 12.53 22.63 -7.01
CA ASN A 71 13.93 22.53 -6.67
C ASN A 71 14.66 21.76 -7.77
N GLN A 72 15.96 21.99 -7.90
CA GLN A 72 16.81 21.42 -8.94
C GLN A 72 16.88 19.87 -8.96
N TYR A 73 16.29 19.22 -7.97
CA TYR A 73 16.27 17.76 -7.82
C TYR A 73 14.92 17.13 -8.14
N HIS A 74 13.89 17.95 -8.38
CA HIS A 74 12.58 17.50 -8.82
C HIS A 74 12.40 17.95 -10.24
N ASN A 75 12.44 17.02 -11.17
CA ASN A 75 12.01 17.30 -12.51
C ASN A 75 10.55 16.81 -12.71
N ASP A 76 9.89 17.38 -13.69
CA ASP A 76 8.48 17.13 -13.96
C ASP A 76 8.17 15.70 -14.39
N ASP A 77 9.20 14.87 -14.62
CA ASP A 77 9.08 13.50 -15.07
C ASP A 77 9.09 12.47 -13.93
N CYS A 78 9.31 12.89 -12.70
CA CYS A 78 9.26 11.99 -11.54
C CYS A 78 7.82 11.55 -11.26
N PRO A 79 7.55 10.25 -11.21
CA PRO A 79 6.24 9.75 -10.82
C PRO A 79 5.94 10.11 -9.34
N PRO A 80 4.68 10.39 -8.99
CA PRO A 80 4.33 10.60 -7.59
C PRO A 80 4.64 9.34 -6.80
N MET A 81 5.36 9.51 -5.69
CA MET A 81 5.71 8.44 -4.77
C MET A 81 4.98 8.62 -3.45
N ARG A 82 4.62 7.51 -2.84
CA ARG A 82 3.90 7.47 -1.57
C ARG A 82 4.55 6.48 -0.64
N GLY A 83 4.61 6.80 0.65
CA GLY A 83 5.11 5.91 1.68
C GLY A 83 4.11 5.78 2.81
N PHE A 84 3.88 4.53 3.24
CA PHE A 84 2.90 4.19 4.27
C PHE A 84 3.52 3.27 5.30
N TYR A 85 2.93 3.22 6.49
CA TYR A 85 3.23 2.21 7.50
C TYR A 85 2.00 1.84 8.32
N ARG A 86 1.96 0.60 8.79
CA ARG A 86 1.03 0.12 9.80
C ARG A 86 1.71 -0.88 10.73
N TRP A 87 1.54 -0.67 12.01
CA TRP A 87 2.00 -1.54 13.08
C TRP A 87 0.80 -2.17 13.76
N HIS A 88 0.61 -3.47 13.57
CA HIS A 88 -0.46 -4.25 14.20
C HIS A 88 -0.18 -4.52 15.68
N ILE A 89 0.11 -3.46 16.45
CA ILE A 89 0.33 -3.54 17.91
C ILE A 89 -0.99 -3.52 18.67
N PRO A 90 -1.94 -2.60 18.36
CA PRO A 90 -3.23 -2.59 19.04
C PRO A 90 -4.21 -3.65 18.51
N ASP A 91 -3.98 -4.14 17.29
CA ASP A 91 -4.81 -5.12 16.59
C ASP A 91 -3.93 -6.26 16.01
N PRO A 92 -3.22 -7.04 16.85
CA PRO A 92 -2.25 -8.01 16.37
C PRO A 92 -2.87 -9.10 15.52
N ILE A 93 -2.14 -9.49 14.48
CA ILE A 93 -2.50 -10.61 13.60
C ILE A 93 -1.78 -11.87 14.11
N PHE A 94 -2.54 -12.84 14.59
CA PHE A 94 -2.02 -14.10 15.07
C PHE A 94 -2.10 -15.18 14.01
N PHE A 95 -1.09 -16.04 13.94
CA PHE A 95 -1.05 -17.23 13.11
C PHE A 95 -0.29 -18.33 13.85
N GLU A 96 -0.61 -19.60 13.57
CA GLU A 96 0.03 -20.75 14.19
C GLU A 96 1.04 -21.44 13.27
N GLU A 97 0.72 -21.56 11.98
CA GLU A 97 1.55 -22.30 11.02
C GLU A 97 2.10 -21.41 9.91
N ASN A 98 1.25 -20.58 9.31
CA ASN A 98 1.67 -19.75 8.19
C ASN A 98 0.85 -18.47 8.05
N LEU A 99 1.50 -17.47 7.47
CA LEU A 99 0.90 -16.19 7.15
C LEU A 99 1.33 -15.76 5.74
N LYS A 100 0.36 -15.45 4.88
CA LYS A 100 0.59 -14.80 3.60
C LYS A 100 -0.19 -13.49 3.54
N VAL A 101 0.52 -12.40 3.32
CA VAL A 101 -0.09 -11.08 3.14
C VAL A 101 0.03 -10.66 1.68
N THR A 102 -1.06 -10.18 1.10
CA THR A 102 -1.10 -9.68 -0.27
C THR A 102 -1.70 -8.29 -0.32
N VAL A 103 -1.23 -7.50 -1.27
CA VAL A 103 -1.76 -6.18 -1.59
C VAL A 103 -2.24 -6.20 -3.04
N GLN A 104 -3.50 -5.89 -3.25
CA GLN A 104 -4.03 -5.76 -4.61
C GLN A 104 -3.67 -4.39 -5.19
N GLN A 105 -3.38 -4.38 -6.48
CA GLN A 105 -3.16 -3.15 -7.24
C GLN A 105 -4.39 -2.87 -8.11
N ILE A 106 -5.38 -2.22 -7.52
CA ILE A 106 -6.64 -1.85 -8.18
C ILE A 106 -6.84 -0.35 -8.09
N GLY A 107 -7.27 0.23 -9.19
CA GLY A 107 -7.63 1.63 -9.28
C GLY A 107 -9.05 1.85 -9.80
N VAL A 108 -9.52 3.08 -9.75
CA VAL A 108 -10.82 3.50 -10.30
C VAL A 108 -10.62 4.57 -11.35
N SER A 109 -11.23 4.37 -12.49
CA SER A 109 -11.30 5.34 -13.59
C SER A 109 -12.75 5.70 -13.88
N HIS A 110 -12.97 6.53 -14.89
CA HIS A 110 -14.32 6.83 -15.39
C HIS A 110 -15.08 5.58 -15.89
N ASN A 111 -14.35 4.52 -16.26
CA ASN A 111 -14.92 3.25 -16.73
C ASN A 111 -15.04 2.21 -15.61
N GLY A 112 -14.85 2.59 -14.36
CA GLY A 112 -14.90 1.70 -13.20
C GLY A 112 -13.53 1.19 -12.76
N LEU A 113 -13.54 0.03 -12.10
CA LEU A 113 -12.34 -0.60 -11.57
C LEU A 113 -11.41 -1.09 -12.69
N PHE A 114 -10.12 -1.00 -12.46
CA PHE A 114 -9.11 -1.54 -13.39
C PHE A 114 -7.86 -2.00 -12.63
N GLU A 115 -7.17 -3.00 -13.18
CA GLU A 115 -5.89 -3.47 -12.66
C GLU A 115 -4.79 -2.44 -12.94
N ARG A 116 -4.03 -2.11 -11.89
CA ARG A 116 -2.90 -1.18 -11.98
C ARG A 116 -1.58 -1.91 -12.15
N GLN A 117 -0.62 -1.18 -12.67
CA GLN A 117 0.77 -1.63 -12.86
C GLN A 117 1.70 -0.61 -12.19
N ASP A 118 1.59 -0.52 -10.88
CA ASP A 118 2.44 0.38 -10.09
C ASP A 118 3.69 -0.35 -9.59
N ASP A 119 4.78 0.38 -9.44
CA ASP A 119 5.95 -0.12 -8.75
C ASP A 119 5.72 -0.03 -7.24
N LEU A 120 5.76 -1.19 -6.57
CA LEU A 120 5.47 -1.31 -5.16
C LEU A 120 6.56 -2.11 -4.46
N SER A 121 7.07 -1.57 -3.37
CA SER A 121 7.96 -2.27 -2.45
C SER A 121 7.39 -2.29 -1.05
N SER A 122 7.65 -3.35 -0.31
CA SER A 122 7.18 -3.51 1.07
C SER A 122 8.22 -4.18 1.95
N VAL A 123 8.14 -3.88 3.25
CA VAL A 123 8.88 -4.58 4.30
C VAL A 123 7.85 -5.04 5.33
N ALA A 124 7.97 -6.29 5.77
CA ALA A 124 7.15 -6.85 6.84
C ALA A 124 8.03 -7.25 8.02
N TYR A 125 7.53 -7.05 9.23
CA TYR A 125 8.13 -7.50 10.48
C TYR A 125 7.13 -8.37 11.22
N TRP A 126 7.62 -9.51 11.77
CA TRP A 126 6.80 -10.43 12.55
C TRP A 126 7.64 -11.17 13.58
N TYR A 127 6.98 -11.82 14.49
CA TYR A 127 7.60 -12.73 15.47
C TYR A 127 7.12 -14.14 15.19
N GLN A 128 8.03 -15.10 15.25
CA GLN A 128 7.72 -16.52 15.11
C GLN A 128 8.65 -17.38 15.97
N SER A 129 8.22 -18.60 16.30
CA SER A 129 9.06 -19.61 16.93
C SER A 129 9.95 -20.31 15.89
N GLU A 130 11.14 -20.74 16.31
CA GLU A 130 12.00 -21.60 15.49
C GLU A 130 11.64 -23.09 15.68
N PRO A 131 11.89 -23.95 14.67
CA PRO A 131 12.50 -23.64 13.38
C PRO A 131 11.49 -23.09 12.37
N HIS A 132 11.97 -22.26 11.45
CA HIS A 132 11.18 -21.76 10.34
C HIS A 132 11.56 -22.42 9.01
N GLN A 133 10.68 -22.39 8.02
CA GLN A 133 10.99 -22.78 6.65
C GLN A 133 11.82 -21.71 5.96
N LYS A 134 12.77 -22.15 5.10
CA LYS A 134 13.57 -21.21 4.30
C LYS A 134 12.65 -20.34 3.43
N PHE A 135 12.83 -19.01 3.49
CA PHE A 135 12.11 -18.08 2.64
C PHE A 135 12.42 -18.30 1.17
N LYS A 136 11.43 -18.06 0.32
CA LYS A 136 11.60 -18.10 -1.13
C LYS A 136 12.57 -17.00 -1.55
N GLU A 137 13.41 -17.31 -2.50
CA GLU A 137 14.28 -16.30 -3.12
C GLU A 137 13.43 -15.28 -3.88
N LEU A 138 13.89 -14.03 -3.88
CA LEU A 138 13.27 -12.99 -4.69
C LEU A 138 13.36 -13.36 -6.17
N LEU A 139 12.31 -13.08 -6.91
CA LEU A 139 12.33 -13.21 -8.36
C LEU A 139 13.46 -12.34 -8.95
N PRO A 140 14.04 -12.74 -10.10
CA PRO A 140 14.94 -11.88 -10.84
C PRO A 140 14.34 -10.49 -11.12
N VAL A 141 15.17 -9.47 -11.22
CA VAL A 141 14.74 -8.07 -11.36
C VAL A 141 13.74 -7.90 -12.51
N GLU A 142 14.00 -8.54 -13.65
CA GLU A 142 13.17 -8.46 -14.86
C GLU A 142 11.74 -9.00 -14.65
N LYS A 143 11.56 -9.88 -13.66
CA LYS A 143 10.24 -10.42 -13.30
C LYS A 143 9.52 -9.62 -12.22
N ARG A 144 10.19 -8.61 -11.66
CA ARG A 144 9.63 -7.73 -10.63
C ARG A 144 9.26 -6.36 -11.17
N TRP A 145 9.55 -6.07 -12.42
CA TRP A 145 9.16 -4.81 -13.04
C TRP A 145 7.65 -4.75 -13.28
N PRO A 146 7.03 -3.57 -13.18
CA PRO A 146 5.66 -3.34 -13.61
C PRO A 146 5.46 -3.79 -15.06
N ARG A 147 4.34 -4.40 -15.36
CA ARG A 147 4.03 -4.94 -16.70
C ARG A 147 3.23 -3.96 -17.52
#